data_0c30cb78b1b6be532c4f6b2ae49c526f
#
_entry.id   0c30cb78b1b6be532c4f6b2ae49c526f
#
_cell.length_a   1.000
_cell.length_b   1.000
_cell.length_c   1.000
_cell.angle_alpha   90.00
_cell.angle_beta   90.00
_cell.angle_gamma   90.00
#
_symmetry.space_group_name_H-M   'P 1'
#
loop_
_entity.id
_entity.type
_entity.pdbx_description
1 polymer ?
#
loop_
_entity_poly.entity_id
_entity_poly.type
_entity_poly.pdbx_seq_one_letter_code
_entity_poly.pdbx_strand_id
1 'polypeptide(L)'
;MAVFGLSIGIALLVILNAVSLAYHEAARAPLKEIGADITVQRPGNVPEELSGAVFPCSAVTIRRDEIERIGKVHGVRGTGTALLLWVFEPNRAWIVLGIERENPIGPSILRNFVTEGRYLAAGKPEALVEAAYARQFGIKPGDAVSIAGRSFPVVGLIDASHAAKIAVANLYLPLPEAQAIAAASKPLQAVSPFALGDVNLLFIRADQEKINSVASALKGILGDKVAVATPNSFLKLLGSFFAVSDKFTLVASLIAVLIAVLIAFKTMAGNVAERAREIGVLKAVGWTHRNVTLQLLAESVIQCFIAGIL
;
A
#
# COMPACT_ATOMS: atom_id res chain seq x y z
N MET A 1 -21.47 -37.70 1.08
CA MET A 1 -21.34 -36.92 -0.19
C MET A 1 -21.88 -35.49 -0.07
N ALA A 2 -23.09 -35.23 0.44
CA ALA A 2 -23.68 -33.91 0.57
C ALA A 2 -22.85 -32.97 1.50
N VAL A 3 -22.44 -33.47 2.67
CA VAL A 3 -21.64 -32.74 3.65
C VAL A 3 -20.33 -32.24 3.01
N PHE A 4 -19.65 -33.09 2.25
CA PHE A 4 -18.42 -32.71 1.52
C PHE A 4 -18.64 -31.63 0.47
N GLY A 5 -19.71 -31.72 -0.34
CA GLY A 5 -20.01 -30.71 -1.34
C GLY A 5 -20.36 -29.35 -0.73
N LEU A 6 -21.09 -29.34 0.37
CA LEU A 6 -21.44 -28.13 1.10
C LEU A 6 -20.21 -27.50 1.79
N SER A 7 -19.35 -28.33 2.41
CA SER A 7 -18.11 -27.87 3.03
C SER A 7 -17.17 -27.20 2.01
N ILE A 8 -17.03 -27.76 0.82
CA ILE A 8 -16.23 -27.17 -0.25
C ILE A 8 -16.81 -25.80 -0.67
N GLY A 9 -18.14 -25.70 -0.80
CA GLY A 9 -18.79 -24.43 -1.15
C GLY A 9 -18.58 -23.34 -0.11
N ILE A 10 -18.72 -23.67 1.18
CA ILE A 10 -18.50 -22.75 2.29
C ILE A 10 -17.00 -22.36 2.37
N ALA A 11 -16.08 -23.33 2.26
CA ALA A 11 -14.65 -23.07 2.27
C ALA A 11 -14.24 -22.12 1.14
N LEU A 12 -14.75 -22.32 -0.08
CA LEU A 12 -14.48 -21.45 -1.21
C LEU A 12 -14.96 -20.01 -0.95
N LEU A 13 -16.14 -19.84 -0.37
CA LEU A 13 -16.70 -18.54 -0.03
C LEU A 13 -15.87 -17.82 1.04
N VAL A 14 -15.42 -18.53 2.07
CA VAL A 14 -14.54 -17.99 3.13
C VAL A 14 -13.19 -17.57 2.55
N ILE A 15 -12.58 -18.43 1.72
CA ILE A 15 -11.28 -18.13 1.08
C ILE A 15 -11.39 -16.89 0.18
N LEU A 16 -12.42 -16.79 -0.65
CA LEU A 16 -12.61 -15.64 -1.55
C LEU A 16 -12.79 -14.34 -0.77
N ASN A 17 -13.57 -14.35 0.32
CA ASN A 17 -13.71 -13.18 1.19
C ASN A 17 -12.42 -12.82 1.93
N ALA A 18 -11.68 -13.81 2.45
CA ALA A 18 -10.41 -13.59 3.13
C ALA A 18 -9.36 -12.99 2.18
N VAL A 19 -9.30 -13.47 0.94
CA VAL A 19 -8.41 -12.93 -0.10
C VAL A 19 -8.79 -11.48 -0.43
N SER A 20 -10.07 -11.16 -0.60
CA SER A 20 -10.53 -9.79 -0.84
C SER A 20 -10.12 -8.84 0.30
N LEU A 21 -10.36 -9.23 1.56
CA LEU A 21 -9.97 -8.46 2.74
C LEU A 21 -8.45 -8.26 2.82
N ALA A 22 -7.66 -9.30 2.58
CA ALA A 22 -6.20 -9.24 2.59
C ALA A 22 -5.66 -8.27 1.53
N TYR A 23 -6.27 -8.23 0.34
CA TYR A 23 -5.92 -7.27 -0.70
C TYR A 23 -6.21 -5.82 -0.29
N HIS A 24 -7.35 -5.54 0.33
CA HIS A 24 -7.69 -4.20 0.81
C HIS A 24 -6.70 -3.73 1.90
N GLU A 25 -6.25 -4.62 2.75
CA GLU A 25 -5.27 -4.30 3.79
C GLU A 25 -3.87 -4.10 3.20
N ALA A 26 -3.44 -4.94 2.28
CA ALA A 26 -2.18 -4.80 1.57
C ALA A 26 -2.06 -3.48 0.78
N ALA A 27 -3.17 -2.98 0.21
CA ALA A 27 -3.18 -1.69 -0.48
C ALA A 27 -2.99 -0.48 0.45
N ARG A 28 -3.29 -0.62 1.75
CA ARG A 28 -3.12 0.43 2.77
C ARG A 28 -1.75 0.36 3.46
N ALA A 29 -1.09 -0.79 3.44
CA ALA A 29 0.16 -1.03 4.15
C ALA A 29 1.26 0.00 3.83
N PRO A 30 1.54 0.39 2.57
CA PRO A 30 2.63 1.30 2.25
C PRO A 30 2.53 2.67 2.93
N LEU A 31 1.33 3.23 3.04
CA LEU A 31 1.12 4.53 3.69
C LEU A 31 1.18 4.41 5.23
N LYS A 32 0.64 3.32 5.77
CA LYS A 32 0.64 3.05 7.21
C LYS A 32 2.06 2.85 7.75
N GLU A 33 2.93 2.19 6.98
CA GLU A 33 4.33 1.95 7.36
C GLU A 33 5.10 3.26 7.52
N ILE A 34 4.92 4.24 6.64
CA ILE A 34 5.58 5.54 6.74
C ILE A 34 4.86 6.53 7.68
N GLY A 35 3.83 6.07 8.40
CA GLY A 35 3.09 6.88 9.36
C GLY A 35 2.30 8.03 8.73
N ALA A 36 1.99 7.94 7.44
CA ALA A 36 1.22 8.93 6.70
C ALA A 36 -0.12 8.35 6.23
N ASP A 37 -1.11 9.20 6.06
CA ASP A 37 -2.40 8.88 5.47
C ASP A 37 -2.54 9.44 4.05
N ILE A 38 -1.78 10.49 3.74
CA ILE A 38 -1.80 11.17 2.45
C ILE A 38 -0.36 11.43 2.02
N THR A 39 -0.05 11.16 0.75
CA THR A 39 1.18 11.62 0.11
C THR A 39 0.87 12.61 -0.99
N VAL A 40 1.71 13.62 -1.12
CA VAL A 40 1.52 14.70 -2.09
C VAL A 40 2.79 14.88 -2.92
N GLN A 41 2.59 14.95 -4.22
CA GLN A 41 3.63 15.26 -5.19
C GLN A 41 3.04 16.11 -6.32
N ARG A 42 3.79 17.10 -6.81
CA ARG A 42 3.42 17.79 -8.03
C ARG A 42 4.00 17.07 -9.24
N PRO A 43 3.17 16.60 -10.19
CA PRO A 43 3.67 16.05 -11.44
C PRO A 43 4.32 17.15 -12.27
N GLY A 44 5.35 16.80 -13.00
CA GLY A 44 6.05 17.68 -13.91
C GLY A 44 6.74 16.88 -15.01
N ASN A 45 7.32 17.56 -15.97
CA ASN A 45 8.09 16.93 -17.04
C ASN A 45 9.53 16.72 -16.54
N VAL A 46 10.11 15.60 -16.93
CA VAL A 46 11.54 15.34 -16.78
C VAL A 46 12.30 16.31 -17.69
N PRO A 47 13.35 16.99 -17.24
CA PRO A 47 14.16 17.85 -18.08
C PRO A 47 14.72 17.08 -19.30
N GLU A 48 14.83 17.74 -20.46
CA GLU A 48 15.42 17.13 -21.67
C GLU A 48 16.89 16.75 -21.45
N GLU A 49 17.62 17.55 -20.70
CA GLU A 49 18.99 17.26 -20.31
C GLU A 49 19.03 16.51 -18.96
N LEU A 50 19.34 15.22 -19.02
CA LEU A 50 19.54 14.37 -17.84
C LEU A 50 21.01 14.43 -17.40
N SER A 51 21.49 15.60 -17.05
CA SER A 51 22.85 15.79 -16.49
C SER A 51 22.80 16.49 -15.15
N GLY A 52 23.62 16.04 -14.20
CA GLY A 52 23.62 16.57 -12.84
C GLY A 52 22.38 16.17 -12.04
N ALA A 53 21.96 16.99 -11.10
CA ALA A 53 20.79 16.73 -10.28
C ALA A 53 19.52 17.26 -10.94
N VAL A 54 18.49 16.41 -11.04
CA VAL A 54 17.18 16.72 -11.61
C VAL A 54 16.07 16.15 -10.72
N PHE A 55 14.85 16.64 -10.88
CA PHE A 55 13.69 16.06 -10.20
C PHE A 55 13.07 14.95 -11.04
N PRO A 56 12.86 13.74 -10.48
CA PRO A 56 12.13 12.70 -11.17
C PRO A 56 10.64 13.06 -11.30
N CYS A 57 10.13 13.07 -12.52
CA CYS A 57 8.71 13.28 -12.82
C CYS A 57 8.08 14.55 -12.21
N SER A 58 8.88 15.52 -11.76
CA SER A 58 8.39 16.77 -11.17
C SER A 58 9.34 17.90 -11.49
N ALA A 59 8.83 18.90 -12.21
CA ALA A 59 9.55 20.17 -12.43
C ALA A 59 9.15 21.25 -11.41
N VAL A 60 8.19 20.97 -10.56
CA VAL A 60 7.60 21.93 -9.62
C VAL A 60 7.71 21.41 -8.20
N THR A 61 8.29 22.21 -7.33
CA THR A 61 8.41 21.88 -5.90
C THR A 61 7.21 22.36 -5.09
N ILE A 62 7.09 21.81 -3.89
CA ILE A 62 6.19 22.29 -2.84
C ILE A 62 7.02 23.25 -1.99
N ARG A 63 6.62 24.51 -1.95
CA ARG A 63 7.35 25.54 -1.25
C ARG A 63 7.11 25.50 0.24
N ARG A 64 8.07 26.04 0.99
CA ARG A 64 7.98 26.09 2.45
C ARG A 64 6.71 26.77 2.97
N ASP A 65 6.30 27.89 2.36
CA ASP A 65 5.07 28.61 2.74
C ASP A 65 3.78 27.76 2.49
N GLU A 66 3.80 26.94 1.44
CA GLU A 66 2.72 26.01 1.14
C GLU A 66 2.64 24.89 2.19
N ILE A 67 3.80 24.34 2.60
CA ILE A 67 3.88 23.33 3.66
C ILE A 67 3.33 23.88 4.99
N GLU A 68 3.69 25.11 5.35
CA GLU A 68 3.19 25.76 6.55
C GLU A 68 1.65 25.98 6.51
N ARG A 69 1.10 26.36 5.35
CA ARG A 69 -0.35 26.47 5.16
C ARG A 69 -1.06 25.13 5.27
N ILE A 70 -0.46 24.09 4.71
CA ILE A 70 -0.98 22.71 4.77
C ILE A 70 -1.03 22.23 6.22
N GLY A 71 0.01 22.49 7.01
CA GLY A 71 0.05 22.12 8.42
C GLY A 71 -1.07 22.74 9.26
N LYS A 72 -1.68 23.84 8.80
CA LYS A 72 -2.82 24.52 9.46
C LYS A 72 -4.18 24.04 8.98
N VAL A 73 -4.26 23.15 8.00
CA VAL A 73 -5.53 22.62 7.49
C VAL A 73 -6.22 21.79 8.56
N HIS A 74 -7.51 22.05 8.77
CA HIS A 74 -8.29 21.32 9.75
C HIS A 74 -8.35 19.81 9.44
N GLY A 75 -7.94 18.99 10.39
CA GLY A 75 -7.84 17.55 10.23
C GLY A 75 -6.41 17.05 9.93
N VAL A 76 -5.45 17.93 9.68
CA VAL A 76 -4.03 17.59 9.60
C VAL A 76 -3.46 17.45 11.02
N ARG A 77 -2.84 16.30 11.30
CA ARG A 77 -2.20 15.98 12.60
C ARG A 77 -0.69 16.21 12.57
N GLY A 78 -0.11 16.21 11.41
CA GLY A 78 1.31 16.44 11.20
C GLY A 78 1.72 16.26 9.76
N THR A 79 2.88 16.80 9.44
CA THR A 79 3.48 16.74 8.10
C THR A 79 4.92 16.25 8.20
N GLY A 80 5.36 15.50 7.21
CA GLY A 80 6.74 15.11 7.00
C GLY A 80 7.14 15.42 5.57
N THR A 81 8.41 15.75 5.36
CA THR A 81 8.91 16.17 4.06
C THR A 81 10.08 15.32 3.60
N ALA A 82 10.21 15.17 2.29
CA ALA A 82 11.38 14.57 1.68
C ALA A 82 11.67 15.19 0.31
N LEU A 83 12.91 15.07 -0.12
CA LEU A 83 13.36 15.54 -1.42
C LEU A 83 13.93 14.37 -2.21
N LEU A 84 13.26 13.99 -3.29
CA LEU A 84 13.72 12.96 -4.21
C LEU A 84 14.44 13.62 -5.38
N LEU A 85 15.67 13.16 -5.64
CA LEU A 85 16.50 13.64 -6.73
C LEU A 85 17.02 12.45 -7.55
N TRP A 86 17.11 12.62 -8.85
CA TRP A 86 17.97 11.82 -9.70
C TRP A 86 19.25 12.62 -9.96
N VAL A 87 20.40 12.00 -9.71
CA VAL A 87 21.69 12.63 -9.96
C VAL A 87 22.44 11.78 -10.98
N PHE A 88 22.62 12.34 -12.18
CA PHE A 88 23.30 11.68 -13.28
C PHE A 88 24.76 12.15 -13.32
N GLU A 89 25.66 11.20 -13.21
CA GLU A 89 27.10 11.36 -13.36
C GLU A 89 27.59 10.50 -14.53
N PRO A 90 28.76 10.76 -15.13
CA PRO A 90 29.22 10.08 -16.34
C PRO A 90 29.20 8.54 -16.25
N ASN A 91 29.50 8.00 -15.06
CA ASN A 91 29.62 6.55 -14.85
C ASN A 91 28.58 5.97 -13.89
N ARG A 92 27.69 6.80 -13.34
CA ARG A 92 26.78 6.37 -12.28
C ARG A 92 25.52 7.25 -12.22
N ALA A 93 24.40 6.64 -11.95
CA ALA A 93 23.16 7.33 -11.63
C ALA A 93 22.78 7.05 -10.17
N TRP A 94 22.41 8.10 -9.46
CA TRP A 94 21.94 8.01 -8.10
C TRP A 94 20.47 8.41 -8.00
N ILE A 95 19.70 7.61 -7.26
CA ILE A 95 18.39 8.01 -6.77
C ILE A 95 18.61 8.44 -5.32
N VAL A 96 18.57 9.72 -5.08
CA VAL A 96 18.86 10.33 -3.77
C VAL A 96 17.56 10.71 -3.10
N LEU A 97 17.37 10.28 -1.86
CA LEU A 97 16.27 10.71 -1.01
C LEU A 97 16.81 11.51 0.18
N GLY A 98 16.52 12.81 0.19
CA GLY A 98 16.72 13.67 1.35
C GLY A 98 15.61 13.44 2.37
N ILE A 99 15.96 13.09 3.60
CA ILE A 99 15.01 12.69 4.65
C ILE A 99 15.13 13.56 5.90
N GLU A 100 13.98 13.83 6.52
CA GLU A 100 13.92 14.37 7.88
C GLU A 100 14.22 13.24 8.88
N ARG A 101 15.35 13.31 9.54
CA ARG A 101 15.87 12.22 10.37
C ARG A 101 14.95 11.82 11.53
N GLU A 102 14.31 12.77 12.17
CA GLU A 102 13.56 12.57 13.43
C GLU A 102 12.04 12.62 13.28
N ASN A 103 11.55 13.07 12.14
CA ASN A 103 10.12 13.22 11.91
C ASN A 103 9.47 11.82 11.81
N PRO A 104 8.50 11.46 12.69
CA PRO A 104 7.86 10.14 12.68
C PRO A 104 6.91 9.93 11.47
N ILE A 105 6.75 10.96 10.63
CA ILE A 105 5.91 10.91 9.42
C ILE A 105 6.84 10.95 8.21
N GLY A 106 6.82 9.91 7.40
CA GLY A 106 7.64 9.83 6.20
C GLY A 106 8.83 8.87 6.33
N PRO A 107 9.89 9.09 5.55
CA PRO A 107 10.97 8.12 5.36
C PRO A 107 11.90 7.87 6.56
N SER A 108 11.74 8.57 7.68
CA SER A 108 12.56 8.34 8.88
C SER A 108 12.44 6.93 9.47
N ILE A 109 11.35 6.21 9.14
CA ILE A 109 11.16 4.80 9.48
C ILE A 109 12.29 3.90 8.96
N LEU A 110 13.04 4.36 7.95
CA LEU A 110 14.20 3.67 7.39
C LEU A 110 15.28 3.37 8.43
N ARG A 111 15.28 4.07 9.59
CA ARG A 111 16.15 3.73 10.72
C ARG A 111 16.01 2.29 11.20
N ASN A 112 14.84 1.70 11.05
CA ASN A 112 14.53 0.34 11.47
C ASN A 112 15.06 -0.73 10.50
N PHE A 113 15.51 -0.32 9.33
CA PHE A 113 15.99 -1.19 8.25
C PHE A 113 17.48 -1.07 8.00
N VAL A 114 18.23 -0.45 8.92
CA VAL A 114 19.70 -0.43 8.87
C VAL A 114 20.23 -1.83 9.15
N THR A 115 20.94 -2.38 8.19
CA THR A 115 21.50 -3.75 8.27
C THR A 115 22.96 -3.78 8.69
N GLU A 116 23.72 -2.73 8.34
CA GLU A 116 25.13 -2.57 8.70
C GLU A 116 25.43 -1.12 9.07
N GLY A 117 26.36 -0.91 10.01
CA GLY A 117 26.73 0.40 10.48
C GLY A 117 25.67 1.05 11.39
N ARG A 118 25.37 2.33 11.18
CA ARG A 118 24.42 3.10 11.98
C ARG A 118 23.54 4.01 11.13
N TYR A 119 22.47 4.51 11.73
CA TYR A 119 21.63 5.54 11.13
C TYR A 119 22.32 6.92 11.14
N LEU A 120 21.82 7.86 10.33
CA LEU A 120 22.30 9.24 10.21
C LEU A 120 22.36 9.95 11.56
N ALA A 121 23.43 10.69 11.81
CA ALA A 121 23.55 11.55 12.99
C ALA A 121 22.98 12.96 12.71
N ALA A 122 22.56 13.66 13.78
CA ALA A 122 22.05 15.02 13.66
C ALA A 122 23.15 15.98 13.20
N GLY A 123 22.82 16.85 12.24
CA GLY A 123 23.70 17.94 11.80
C GLY A 123 24.99 17.50 11.09
N LYS A 124 25.12 16.23 10.71
CA LYS A 124 26.28 15.72 9.98
C LYS A 124 25.94 15.40 8.53
N PRO A 125 26.81 15.75 7.57
CA PRO A 125 26.63 15.41 6.16
C PRO A 125 27.04 13.95 5.91
N GLU A 126 26.20 13.02 6.33
CA GLU A 126 26.43 11.57 6.26
C GLU A 126 25.47 10.94 5.24
N ALA A 127 25.84 9.77 4.74
CA ALA A 127 25.04 9.02 3.78
C ALA A 127 24.72 7.62 4.29
N LEU A 128 23.53 7.12 3.90
CA LEU A 128 23.19 5.70 3.96
C LEU A 128 23.01 5.21 2.53
N VAL A 129 23.46 4.00 2.24
CA VAL A 129 23.37 3.39 0.92
C VAL A 129 22.45 2.17 0.99
N GLU A 130 21.65 1.96 -0.06
CA GLU A 130 20.83 0.77 -0.18
C GLU A 130 21.72 -0.48 -0.31
N ALA A 131 21.39 -1.53 0.43
CA ALA A 131 22.26 -2.71 0.59
C ALA A 131 22.51 -3.47 -0.74
N ALA A 132 21.53 -3.59 -1.63
CA ALA A 132 21.73 -4.24 -2.92
C ALA A 132 22.61 -3.39 -3.84
N TYR A 133 22.40 -2.06 -3.84
CA TYR A 133 23.25 -1.12 -4.58
C TYR A 133 24.67 -1.11 -4.04
N ALA A 134 24.84 -1.11 -2.72
CA ALA A 134 26.15 -1.18 -2.07
C ALA A 134 26.92 -2.45 -2.46
N ARG A 135 26.25 -3.61 -2.47
CA ARG A 135 26.87 -4.87 -2.94
C ARG A 135 27.29 -4.81 -4.41
N GLN A 136 26.44 -4.23 -5.26
CA GLN A 136 26.73 -4.10 -6.71
C GLN A 136 27.98 -3.26 -6.98
N PHE A 137 28.22 -2.21 -6.20
CA PHE A 137 29.33 -1.27 -6.42
C PHE A 137 30.47 -1.38 -5.40
N GLY A 138 30.41 -2.38 -4.51
CA GLY A 138 31.46 -2.64 -3.51
C GLY A 138 31.57 -1.56 -2.42
N ILE A 139 30.48 -0.85 -2.11
CA ILE A 139 30.45 0.24 -1.12
C ILE A 139 30.22 -0.36 0.27
N LYS A 140 31.01 0.12 1.26
CA LYS A 140 30.91 -0.32 2.65
C LYS A 140 30.76 0.86 3.61
N PRO A 141 30.20 0.64 4.82
CA PRO A 141 30.27 1.63 5.88
C PRO A 141 31.74 2.01 6.16
N GLY A 142 32.02 3.32 6.24
CA GLY A 142 33.36 3.89 6.34
C GLY A 142 33.92 4.44 5.02
N ASP A 143 33.38 4.01 3.87
CA ASP A 143 33.72 4.59 2.58
C ASP A 143 33.15 6.02 2.44
N ALA A 144 33.59 6.74 1.42
CA ALA A 144 33.01 8.03 1.03
C ALA A 144 32.39 7.93 -0.36
N VAL A 145 31.20 8.45 -0.53
CA VAL A 145 30.55 8.59 -1.84
C VAL A 145 30.58 10.07 -2.27
N SER A 146 30.93 10.31 -3.53
CA SER A 146 30.90 11.65 -4.11
C SER A 146 29.65 11.82 -4.96
N ILE A 147 28.90 12.89 -4.73
CA ILE A 147 27.63 13.16 -5.41
C ILE A 147 27.52 14.65 -5.69
N ALA A 148 27.33 15.00 -6.96
CA ALA A 148 27.29 16.40 -7.42
C ALA A 148 28.46 17.22 -6.89
N GLY A 149 29.70 16.65 -6.88
CA GLY A 149 30.91 17.29 -6.41
C GLY A 149 31.07 17.43 -4.88
N ARG A 150 30.16 16.84 -4.10
CA ARG A 150 30.21 16.81 -2.63
C ARG A 150 30.47 15.39 -2.13
N SER A 151 31.31 15.25 -1.10
CA SER A 151 31.66 13.96 -0.50
C SER A 151 30.87 13.71 0.78
N PHE A 152 30.32 12.49 0.90
CA PHE A 152 29.55 12.07 2.06
C PHE A 152 30.11 10.75 2.60
N PRO A 153 30.51 10.68 3.88
CA PRO A 153 30.88 9.41 4.50
C PRO A 153 29.64 8.47 4.59
N VAL A 154 29.79 7.25 4.14
CA VAL A 154 28.78 6.19 4.27
C VAL A 154 28.82 5.66 5.68
N VAL A 155 27.77 5.87 6.46
CA VAL A 155 27.70 5.48 7.86
C VAL A 155 26.93 4.20 8.11
N GLY A 156 26.18 3.73 7.12
CA GLY A 156 25.46 2.46 7.20
C GLY A 156 24.79 2.06 5.90
N LEU A 157 24.33 0.84 5.86
CA LEU A 157 23.55 0.26 4.77
C LEU A 157 22.12 0.02 5.20
N ILE A 158 21.18 0.19 4.28
CA ILE A 158 19.73 0.00 4.51
C ILE A 158 19.21 -1.08 3.56
N ASP A 159 18.44 -2.03 4.10
CA ASP A 159 17.64 -2.93 3.27
C ASP A 159 16.28 -2.28 2.98
N ALA A 160 16.19 -1.62 1.84
CA ALA A 160 14.95 -0.96 1.39
C ALA A 160 13.92 -1.93 0.78
N SER A 161 14.23 -3.22 0.65
CA SER A 161 13.31 -4.21 0.06
C SER A 161 12.02 -4.39 0.88
N HIS A 162 12.11 -4.18 2.19
CA HIS A 162 11.00 -4.23 3.14
C HIS A 162 10.44 -2.84 3.49
N ALA A 163 11.09 -1.76 3.02
CA ALA A 163 10.55 -0.42 3.20
C ALA A 163 9.38 -0.18 2.25
N ALA A 164 8.46 0.68 2.65
CA ALA A 164 7.36 1.09 1.77
C ALA A 164 7.94 1.58 0.44
N LYS A 165 7.43 1.09 -0.68
CA LYS A 165 7.88 1.41 -2.04
C LYS A 165 7.95 2.92 -2.36
N ILE A 166 7.38 3.75 -1.50
CA ILE A 166 7.36 5.22 -1.60
C ILE A 166 8.70 5.86 -1.20
N ALA A 167 9.53 5.13 -0.44
CA ALA A 167 10.81 5.63 0.09
C ALA A 167 12.04 4.95 -0.55
N VAL A 168 11.88 4.30 -1.69
CA VAL A 168 12.96 3.57 -2.36
C VAL A 168 13.91 4.55 -3.05
N ALA A 169 15.15 4.55 -2.59
CA ALA A 169 16.28 5.23 -3.21
C ALA A 169 17.52 4.35 -3.07
N ASN A 170 18.58 4.66 -3.80
CA ASN A 170 19.86 3.96 -3.60
C ASN A 170 20.81 4.73 -2.68
N LEU A 171 20.49 6.00 -2.38
CA LEU A 171 21.22 6.84 -1.45
C LEU A 171 20.27 7.68 -0.61
N TYR A 172 20.54 7.75 0.69
CA TYR A 172 19.76 8.52 1.65
C TYR A 172 20.67 9.55 2.32
N LEU A 173 20.26 10.81 2.28
CA LEU A 173 20.97 11.96 2.87
C LEU A 173 20.07 12.68 3.87
N PRO A 174 20.63 13.45 4.82
CA PRO A 174 19.85 14.46 5.53
C PRO A 174 19.18 15.42 4.54
N LEU A 175 17.93 15.79 4.79
CA LEU A 175 17.16 16.67 3.91
C LEU A 175 17.88 17.96 3.54
N PRO A 176 18.55 18.69 4.46
CA PRO A 176 19.29 19.90 4.11
C PRO A 176 20.42 19.67 3.11
N GLU A 177 21.09 18.50 3.15
CA GLU A 177 22.15 18.15 2.21
C GLU A 177 21.60 17.89 0.81
N ALA A 178 20.48 17.19 0.70
CA ALA A 178 19.79 16.98 -0.58
C ALA A 178 19.28 18.32 -1.15
N GLN A 179 18.76 19.21 -0.31
CA GLN A 179 18.35 20.56 -0.70
C GLN A 179 19.52 21.41 -1.20
N ALA A 180 20.68 21.30 -0.56
CA ALA A 180 21.90 22.01 -1.00
C ALA A 180 22.40 21.49 -2.37
N ILE A 181 22.29 20.18 -2.64
CA ILE A 181 22.59 19.60 -3.96
C ILE A 181 21.60 20.15 -5.01
N ALA A 182 20.30 20.17 -4.71
CA ALA A 182 19.29 20.70 -5.61
C ALA A 182 19.49 22.18 -5.91
N ALA A 183 19.76 22.99 -4.89
CA ALA A 183 19.98 24.43 -5.03
C ALA A 183 21.24 24.76 -5.88
N ALA A 184 22.28 23.92 -5.83
CA ALA A 184 23.48 24.06 -6.62
C ALA A 184 23.37 23.54 -8.06
N SER A 185 22.28 22.82 -8.39
CA SER A 185 22.09 22.23 -9.71
C SER A 185 21.65 23.25 -10.76
N LYS A 186 22.54 23.56 -11.71
CA LYS A 186 22.19 24.44 -12.84
C LYS A 186 21.05 23.94 -13.70
N PRO A 187 20.98 22.65 -14.09
CA PRO A 187 19.85 22.12 -14.85
C PRO A 187 18.51 22.27 -14.13
N LEU A 188 18.52 22.05 -12.82
CA LEU A 188 17.31 22.17 -12.01
C LEU A 188 16.85 23.63 -11.91
N GLN A 189 17.76 24.55 -11.63
CA GLN A 189 17.46 25.98 -11.52
C GLN A 189 16.97 26.58 -12.84
N ALA A 190 17.40 26.03 -13.98
CA ALA A 190 16.96 26.46 -15.29
C ALA A 190 15.49 26.08 -15.57
N VAL A 191 15.01 24.96 -15.04
CA VAL A 191 13.64 24.45 -15.22
C VAL A 191 12.68 25.04 -14.20
N SER A 192 13.09 25.11 -12.95
CA SER A 192 12.26 25.63 -11.84
C SER A 192 13.16 26.22 -10.74
N PRO A 193 12.97 27.50 -10.37
CA PRO A 193 13.68 28.06 -9.24
C PRO A 193 13.46 27.21 -7.99
N PHE A 194 14.54 26.75 -7.37
CA PHE A 194 14.52 25.96 -6.15
C PHE A 194 15.13 26.78 -5.01
N ALA A 195 14.37 26.92 -3.93
CA ALA A 195 14.82 27.58 -2.71
C ALA A 195 15.13 26.54 -1.61
N LEU A 196 16.06 26.89 -0.72
CA LEU A 196 16.31 26.09 0.48
C LEU A 196 15.02 26.01 1.32
N GLY A 197 14.61 24.80 1.64
CA GLY A 197 13.33 24.53 2.33
C GLY A 197 12.24 24.00 1.41
N ASP A 198 12.40 24.07 0.09
CA ASP A 198 11.49 23.43 -0.86
C ASP A 198 11.70 21.92 -0.89
N VAL A 199 10.61 21.20 -1.20
CA VAL A 199 10.60 19.73 -1.31
C VAL A 199 9.74 19.30 -2.49
N ASN A 200 9.82 18.03 -2.88
CA ASN A 200 8.93 17.47 -3.91
C ASN A 200 8.06 16.32 -3.41
N LEU A 201 8.28 15.88 -2.18
CA LEU A 201 7.45 14.87 -1.51
C LEU A 201 6.96 15.42 -0.18
N LEU A 202 5.66 15.33 0.06
CA LEU A 202 5.03 15.71 1.32
C LEU A 202 4.18 14.54 1.81
N PHE A 203 4.37 14.18 3.07
CA PHE A 203 3.65 13.14 3.79
C PHE A 203 2.77 13.81 4.83
N ILE A 204 1.52 13.42 4.93
CA ILE A 204 0.55 14.04 5.84
C ILE A 204 -0.13 12.94 6.65
N ARG A 205 -0.14 13.13 7.95
CA ARG A 205 -1.00 12.38 8.88
C ARG A 205 -2.27 13.19 9.11
N ALA A 206 -3.42 12.58 8.91
CA ALA A 206 -4.70 13.24 9.02
C ALA A 206 -5.70 12.41 9.84
N ASP A 207 -6.77 13.06 10.30
CA ASP A 207 -7.90 12.34 10.88
C ASP A 207 -8.55 11.46 9.82
N GLN A 208 -8.79 10.19 10.15
CA GLN A 208 -9.32 9.19 9.18
C GLN A 208 -10.65 9.64 8.54
N GLU A 209 -11.53 10.27 9.33
CA GLU A 209 -12.81 10.77 8.85
C GLU A 209 -12.67 12.00 7.92
N LYS A 210 -11.52 12.70 7.97
CA LYS A 210 -11.26 13.95 7.25
C LYS A 210 -10.30 13.83 6.08
N ILE A 211 -9.82 12.64 5.77
CA ILE A 211 -8.86 12.40 4.68
C ILE A 211 -9.33 13.04 3.36
N ASN A 212 -10.59 12.87 3.00
CA ASN A 212 -11.14 13.39 1.75
C ASN A 212 -11.25 14.93 1.76
N SER A 213 -11.64 15.54 2.88
CA SER A 213 -11.71 17.00 3.02
C SER A 213 -10.32 17.63 3.03
N VAL A 214 -9.36 17.01 3.72
CA VAL A 214 -7.95 17.40 3.68
C VAL A 214 -7.41 17.30 2.25
N ALA A 215 -7.63 16.18 1.55
CA ALA A 215 -7.18 16.02 0.16
C ALA A 215 -7.76 17.10 -0.78
N SER A 216 -9.01 17.51 -0.58
CA SER A 216 -9.61 18.60 -1.33
C SER A 216 -8.99 19.95 -0.99
N ALA A 217 -8.72 20.25 0.29
CA ALA A 217 -8.04 21.45 0.72
C ALA A 217 -6.60 21.56 0.16
N LEU A 218 -5.90 20.43 0.08
CA LEU A 218 -4.55 20.36 -0.53
C LEU A 218 -4.58 20.78 -2.00
N LYS A 219 -5.57 20.34 -2.77
CA LYS A 219 -5.74 20.79 -4.16
C LYS A 219 -6.01 22.28 -4.26
N GLY A 220 -6.79 22.85 -3.32
CA GLY A 220 -6.99 24.29 -3.25
C GLY A 220 -5.74 25.10 -2.96
N ILE A 221 -4.79 24.57 -2.16
CA ILE A 221 -3.54 25.24 -1.81
C ILE A 221 -2.49 25.07 -2.92
N LEU A 222 -2.37 23.86 -3.47
CA LEU A 222 -1.29 23.46 -4.37
C LEU A 222 -1.68 23.50 -5.85
N GLY A 223 -2.97 23.69 -6.15
CA GLY A 223 -3.54 23.68 -7.50
C GLY A 223 -4.00 22.28 -7.93
N ASP A 224 -4.83 22.25 -8.98
CA ASP A 224 -5.52 21.03 -9.45
C ASP A 224 -4.59 19.95 -10.02
N LYS A 225 -3.42 20.34 -10.50
CA LYS A 225 -2.43 19.42 -11.08
C LYS A 225 -1.62 18.64 -10.05
N VAL A 226 -1.92 18.80 -8.75
CA VAL A 226 -1.21 18.06 -7.71
C VAL A 226 -1.66 16.59 -7.66
N ALA A 227 -0.70 15.67 -7.57
CA ALA A 227 -0.97 14.26 -7.30
C ALA A 227 -1.10 14.06 -5.78
N VAL A 228 -2.34 13.85 -5.33
CA VAL A 228 -2.65 13.54 -3.93
C VAL A 228 -3.00 12.07 -3.85
N ALA A 229 -2.11 11.25 -3.30
CA ALA A 229 -2.36 9.84 -3.07
C ALA A 229 -2.89 9.63 -1.64
N THR A 230 -4.08 9.07 -1.55
CA THR A 230 -4.73 8.65 -0.31
C THR A 230 -4.88 7.12 -0.34
N PRO A 231 -5.20 6.44 0.77
CA PRO A 231 -5.55 5.02 0.73
C PRO A 231 -6.63 4.70 -0.31
N ASN A 232 -7.62 5.60 -0.45
CA ASN A 232 -8.68 5.45 -1.43
C ASN A 232 -8.23 5.73 -2.88
N SER A 233 -7.20 6.54 -3.09
CA SER A 233 -6.63 6.79 -4.42
C SER A 233 -5.83 5.58 -4.91
N PHE A 234 -5.09 4.92 -4.03
CA PHE A 234 -4.44 3.64 -4.33
C PHE A 234 -5.47 2.57 -4.69
N LEU A 235 -6.56 2.49 -3.93
CA LEU A 235 -7.69 1.63 -4.25
C LEU A 235 -8.36 2.00 -5.58
N LYS A 236 -8.39 3.28 -5.97
CA LYS A 236 -8.93 3.71 -7.27
C LYS A 236 -7.99 3.44 -8.45
N LEU A 237 -6.68 3.55 -8.28
CA LEU A 237 -5.69 3.19 -9.32
C LEU A 237 -5.71 1.68 -9.61
N LEU A 238 -5.91 0.89 -8.57
CA LEU A 238 -6.18 -0.54 -8.67
C LEU A 238 -7.67 -0.84 -8.84
N GLY A 239 -8.53 0.17 -8.75
CA GLY A 239 -9.97 0.07 -8.57
C GLY A 239 -10.72 -0.55 -9.75
N SER A 240 -10.20 -0.42 -10.97
CA SER A 240 -10.73 -1.20 -12.10
C SER A 240 -10.45 -2.70 -11.93
N PHE A 241 -9.28 -3.05 -11.40
CA PHE A 241 -8.90 -4.43 -11.10
C PHE A 241 -9.70 -4.95 -9.89
N PHE A 242 -9.81 -4.16 -8.83
CA PHE A 242 -10.57 -4.53 -7.62
C PHE A 242 -12.08 -4.57 -7.88
N ALA A 243 -12.64 -3.64 -8.64
CA ALA A 243 -14.05 -3.67 -8.99
C ALA A 243 -14.41 -4.89 -9.85
N VAL A 244 -13.50 -5.33 -10.72
CA VAL A 244 -13.65 -6.59 -11.47
C VAL A 244 -13.49 -7.78 -10.53
N SER A 245 -12.51 -7.76 -9.62
CA SER A 245 -12.29 -8.82 -8.64
C SER A 245 -13.47 -8.96 -7.67
N ASP A 246 -14.01 -7.87 -7.15
CA ASP A 246 -15.18 -7.89 -6.25
C ASP A 246 -16.44 -8.39 -6.96
N LYS A 247 -16.68 -7.96 -8.21
CA LYS A 247 -17.78 -8.49 -9.02
C LYS A 247 -17.58 -9.97 -9.33
N PHE A 248 -16.35 -10.37 -9.66
CA PHE A 248 -16.02 -11.78 -9.90
C PHE A 248 -16.24 -12.62 -8.63
N THR A 249 -15.79 -12.14 -7.46
CA THR A 249 -15.99 -12.79 -6.16
C THR A 249 -17.48 -12.92 -5.85
N LEU A 250 -18.27 -11.88 -6.10
CA LEU A 250 -19.72 -11.91 -5.89
C LEU A 250 -20.38 -12.93 -6.81
N VAL A 251 -20.07 -12.94 -8.10
CA VAL A 251 -20.62 -13.89 -9.08
C VAL A 251 -20.19 -15.31 -8.73
N ALA A 252 -18.91 -15.54 -8.42
CA ALA A 252 -18.40 -16.84 -8.04
C ALA A 252 -19.06 -17.36 -6.75
N SER A 253 -19.28 -16.50 -5.75
CA SER A 253 -19.98 -16.83 -4.51
C SER A 253 -21.44 -17.21 -4.78
N LEU A 254 -22.10 -16.48 -5.67
CA LEU A 254 -23.50 -16.75 -6.05
C LEU A 254 -23.63 -18.10 -6.77
N ILE A 255 -22.68 -18.41 -7.67
CA ILE A 255 -22.61 -19.70 -8.35
C ILE A 255 -22.32 -20.83 -7.34
N ALA A 256 -21.39 -20.61 -6.40
CA ALA A 256 -21.07 -21.60 -5.37
C ALA A 256 -22.28 -21.92 -4.48
N VAL A 257 -23.04 -20.90 -4.06
CA VAL A 257 -24.30 -21.08 -3.31
C VAL A 257 -25.32 -21.83 -4.13
N LEU A 258 -25.48 -21.50 -5.41
CA LEU A 258 -26.42 -22.20 -6.29
C LEU A 258 -26.07 -23.67 -6.44
N ILE A 259 -24.80 -23.99 -6.65
CA ILE A 259 -24.31 -25.38 -6.73
C ILE A 259 -24.53 -26.10 -5.40
N ALA A 260 -24.24 -25.46 -4.26
CA ALA A 260 -24.48 -26.04 -2.95
C ALA A 260 -25.95 -26.38 -2.72
N VAL A 261 -26.88 -25.47 -3.11
CA VAL A 261 -28.33 -25.71 -3.04
C VAL A 261 -28.76 -26.88 -3.94
N LEU A 262 -28.24 -26.96 -5.17
CA LEU A 262 -28.57 -28.07 -6.10
C LEU A 262 -28.06 -29.41 -5.58
N ILE A 263 -26.84 -29.45 -5.00
CA ILE A 263 -26.29 -30.65 -4.37
C ILE A 263 -27.15 -31.07 -3.16
N ALA A 264 -27.53 -30.12 -2.30
CA ALA A 264 -28.38 -30.38 -1.16
C ALA A 264 -29.74 -30.94 -1.61
N PHE A 265 -30.35 -30.32 -2.62
CA PHE A 265 -31.63 -30.78 -3.18
C PHE A 265 -31.53 -32.21 -3.77
N LYS A 266 -30.49 -32.48 -4.58
CA LYS A 266 -30.24 -33.81 -5.14
C LYS A 266 -30.07 -34.87 -4.04
N THR A 267 -29.35 -34.53 -2.98
CA THR A 267 -29.10 -35.44 -1.86
C THR A 267 -30.37 -35.70 -1.06
N MET A 268 -31.16 -34.64 -0.79
CA MET A 268 -32.45 -34.80 -0.13
C MET A 268 -33.40 -35.70 -0.96
N ALA A 269 -33.49 -35.48 -2.27
CA ALA A 269 -34.30 -36.28 -3.15
C ALA A 269 -33.83 -37.76 -3.17
N GLY A 270 -32.54 -38.01 -3.19
CA GLY A 270 -31.94 -39.35 -3.08
C GLY A 270 -32.29 -40.03 -1.76
N ASN A 271 -32.07 -39.33 -0.63
CA ASN A 271 -32.42 -39.86 0.70
C ASN A 271 -33.89 -40.19 0.84
N VAL A 272 -34.78 -39.37 0.27
CA VAL A 272 -36.24 -39.65 0.27
C VAL A 272 -36.56 -40.87 -0.57
N ALA A 273 -35.94 -41.04 -1.73
CA ALA A 273 -36.13 -42.17 -2.61
C ALA A 273 -35.65 -43.49 -1.97
N GLU A 274 -34.47 -43.49 -1.36
CA GLU A 274 -33.90 -44.64 -0.67
C GLU A 274 -34.72 -45.07 0.55
N ARG A 275 -35.36 -44.13 1.28
CA ARG A 275 -36.16 -44.36 2.48
C ARG A 275 -37.67 -44.40 2.19
N ALA A 276 -38.07 -44.47 0.93
CA ALA A 276 -39.49 -44.44 0.57
C ALA A 276 -40.34 -45.52 1.29
N ARG A 277 -39.76 -46.70 1.53
CA ARG A 277 -40.42 -47.79 2.25
C ARG A 277 -40.58 -47.46 3.74
N GLU A 278 -39.59 -46.89 4.38
CA GLU A 278 -39.60 -46.46 5.79
C GLU A 278 -40.66 -45.34 5.98
N ILE A 279 -40.65 -44.36 5.08
CA ILE A 279 -41.65 -43.27 5.06
C ILE A 279 -43.06 -43.82 4.89
N GLY A 280 -43.24 -44.87 4.07
CA GLY A 280 -44.51 -45.55 3.90
C GLY A 280 -45.00 -46.20 5.19
N VAL A 281 -44.12 -46.85 5.93
CA VAL A 281 -44.42 -47.45 7.25
C VAL A 281 -44.81 -46.39 8.27
N LEU A 282 -44.03 -45.29 8.36
CA LEU A 282 -44.33 -44.17 9.27
C LEU A 282 -45.70 -43.56 8.99
N LYS A 283 -46.08 -43.41 7.72
CA LYS A 283 -47.38 -42.94 7.33
C LYS A 283 -48.49 -43.92 7.71
N ALA A 284 -48.25 -45.24 7.59
CA ALA A 284 -49.19 -46.26 7.97
C ALA A 284 -49.46 -46.29 9.50
N VAL A 285 -48.47 -45.86 10.31
CA VAL A 285 -48.58 -45.73 11.77
C VAL A 285 -49.17 -44.36 12.18
N GLY A 286 -49.57 -43.51 11.23
CA GLY A 286 -50.29 -42.26 11.50
C GLY A 286 -49.45 -40.98 11.44
N TRP A 287 -48.23 -41.03 10.91
CA TRP A 287 -47.45 -39.83 10.71
C TRP A 287 -48.03 -38.98 9.57
N THR A 288 -48.18 -37.68 9.84
CA THR A 288 -48.62 -36.71 8.83
C THR A 288 -47.49 -36.36 7.87
N HIS A 289 -47.84 -35.88 6.68
CA HIS A 289 -46.85 -35.34 5.72
C HIS A 289 -45.94 -34.29 6.36
N ARG A 290 -46.47 -33.44 7.25
CA ARG A 290 -45.75 -32.38 7.95
C ARG A 290 -44.67 -32.95 8.88
N ASN A 291 -44.97 -34.04 9.60
CA ASN A 291 -44.03 -34.68 10.52
C ASN A 291 -42.83 -35.29 9.75
N VAL A 292 -43.11 -35.97 8.64
CA VAL A 292 -42.06 -36.52 7.76
C VAL A 292 -41.18 -35.41 7.18
N THR A 293 -41.78 -34.32 6.70
CA THR A 293 -41.04 -33.19 6.13
C THR A 293 -40.18 -32.50 7.20
N LEU A 294 -40.71 -32.30 8.42
CA LEU A 294 -39.97 -31.72 9.54
C LEU A 294 -38.75 -32.56 9.94
N GLN A 295 -38.90 -33.89 9.96
CA GLN A 295 -37.79 -34.79 10.26
C GLN A 295 -36.67 -34.69 9.19
N LEU A 296 -37.03 -34.71 7.90
CA LEU A 296 -36.08 -34.59 6.81
C LEU A 296 -35.37 -33.24 6.81
N LEU A 297 -36.08 -32.16 7.12
CA LEU A 297 -35.51 -30.84 7.28
C LEU A 297 -34.52 -30.76 8.46
N ALA A 298 -34.90 -31.35 9.62
CA ALA A 298 -34.02 -31.38 10.79
C ALA A 298 -32.71 -32.15 10.51
N GLU A 299 -32.80 -33.32 9.86
CA GLU A 299 -31.64 -34.10 9.42
C GLU A 299 -30.72 -33.25 8.49
N SER A 300 -31.31 -32.52 7.55
CA SER A 300 -30.57 -31.68 6.60
C SER A 300 -29.90 -30.50 7.28
N VAL A 301 -30.57 -29.85 8.25
CA VAL A 301 -29.97 -28.74 9.04
C VAL A 301 -28.78 -29.23 9.85
N ILE A 302 -28.89 -30.40 10.49
CA ILE A 302 -27.77 -30.99 11.24
C ILE A 302 -26.59 -31.30 10.31
N GLN A 303 -26.87 -31.88 9.13
CA GLN A 303 -25.81 -32.12 8.13
C GLN A 303 -25.14 -30.84 7.66
N CYS A 304 -25.92 -29.77 7.42
CA CYS A 304 -25.36 -28.45 7.07
C CYS A 304 -24.51 -27.87 8.20
N PHE A 305 -24.92 -28.04 9.46
CA PHE A 305 -24.16 -27.55 10.61
C PHE A 305 -22.81 -28.28 10.76
N ILE A 306 -22.81 -29.59 10.61
CA ILE A 306 -21.60 -30.41 10.62
C ILE A 306 -20.67 -30.03 9.46
N ALA A 307 -21.22 -29.79 8.27
CA ALA A 307 -20.46 -29.35 7.11
C ALA A 307 -19.81 -27.97 7.28
N GLY A 308 -20.40 -27.09 8.08
CA GLY A 308 -19.87 -25.76 8.36
C GLY A 308 -18.77 -25.75 9.42
N ILE A 309 -18.64 -26.81 10.22
CA ILE A 309 -17.58 -26.97 11.24
C ILE A 309 -16.33 -27.63 10.65
N LEU A 310 -16.49 -28.48 9.64
CA LEU A 310 -15.41 -29.15 8.91
C LEU A 310 -14.77 -28.22 7.88
#